data_76e423c923d2b09108d35243751bfd9a
#
_entry.id   76e423c923d2b09108d35243751bfd9a
#
_cell.length_a   1.000
_cell.length_b   1.000
_cell.length_c   1.000
_cell.angle_alpha   90.00
_cell.angle_beta   90.00
_cell.angle_gamma   90.00
#
_symmetry.space_group_name_H-M   'P 1'
#
loop_
_entity.id
_entity.type
_entity.pdbx_description
1 polymer ?
#
loop_
_entity_poly.entity_id
_entity_poly.type
_entity_poly.pdbx_seq_one_letter_code
_entity_poly.pdbx_strand_id
1 'polypeptide(L)'
;MMKHFTLIALGAMMISGSALAGSDIAPTLKKNALGGKTTERQLLKERAAKHERTAAKSPFKAAEVIREVSGTPQYYILDVDGNMYGEDFSEEGMATFIAYGENNEVYFYDIMPHAGFGTYAKGTLDGETVTLDLPQMLEYYDDYGYGFLLTLLKEENGSYEPVDGSAEFEVYDDGSLVMNLPGEEIGEYLLGLIFSDDYTYADLGYYSMVYTPLDEDATSIPDGVTTETYYFNDGIFGYPVEVGYDSNHVYMQGLVYEMQSFCVVIGDLNGSVATIPQDEFIGAYASYPIYTKAAVISGANLMLTDTPVSLDVDKANKVITYSDNSPYLLINGGKEEINYLTIFSDLSLKTQDTFTGIPMNPFYLEFTDDYLDYYGYYSFMFTVPNVSIEGNVLLSKDLYYKIYVDGDLFEFEEDYMTGEYYGFSGTEVPFDFTNGNDFYMWGPVDREVGLYIDGITTVGVQTIYKYGDVVTESAIVTLNIETGDVTEEGGSGAGVNSIATADVVSNVYYNLNGQRVNNPDKGIFIKKATLSNGEIITTKVIRR
;
A
#
# COMPACT_ATOMS: atom_id res chain seq x y z
N MET A 1 17.77 15.56 28.23
CA MET A 1 18.58 14.47 27.64
C MET A 1 17.60 13.69 26.78
N MET A 2 17.32 14.22 25.57
CA MET A 2 16.35 13.65 24.63
C MET A 2 17.00 12.44 23.95
N LYS A 3 16.44 11.26 24.19
CA LYS A 3 16.77 10.07 23.41
C LYS A 3 15.97 10.14 22.12
N HIS A 4 16.68 10.20 21.00
CA HIS A 4 16.10 10.02 19.69
C HIS A 4 15.51 8.61 19.60
N PHE A 5 14.21 8.52 19.60
CA PHE A 5 13.50 7.31 19.18
C PHE A 5 13.49 7.31 17.66
N THR A 6 14.31 6.46 17.08
CA THR A 6 14.18 6.10 15.68
C THR A 6 12.97 5.17 15.58
N LEU A 7 11.80 5.75 15.32
CA LEU A 7 10.62 4.97 14.91
C LEU A 7 10.97 4.37 13.56
N ILE A 8 11.22 3.06 13.54
CA ILE A 8 11.30 2.31 12.30
C ILE A 8 9.87 2.21 11.80
N ALA A 9 9.47 3.17 10.97
CA ALA A 9 8.28 3.01 10.16
C ALA A 9 8.54 1.80 9.23
N LEU A 10 7.96 0.65 9.58
CA LEU A 10 7.78 -0.45 8.64
C LEU A 10 6.74 0.05 7.61
N GLY A 11 7.18 0.87 6.67
CA GLY A 11 6.43 1.10 5.45
C GLY A 11 6.23 -0.26 4.80
N ALA A 12 4.98 -0.62 4.58
CA ALA A 12 4.60 -1.85 3.92
C ALA A 12 5.37 -1.96 2.61
N MET A 13 6.35 -2.84 2.60
CA MET A 13 7.01 -3.22 1.38
C MET A 13 6.17 -4.28 0.72
N MET A 14 5.52 -3.89 -0.31
CA MET A 14 5.10 -4.87 -1.29
C MET A 14 6.31 -5.35 -2.08
N ILE A 15 7.04 -6.27 -1.50
CA ILE A 15 7.86 -7.16 -2.28
C ILE A 15 6.89 -8.25 -2.72
N SER A 16 6.30 -8.09 -3.89
CA SER A 16 5.58 -9.17 -4.53
C SER A 16 6.55 -10.33 -4.71
N GLY A 17 6.27 -11.44 -4.05
CA GLY A 17 7.03 -12.67 -4.18
C GLY A 17 7.72 -13.13 -2.90
N SER A 18 7.29 -14.30 -2.45
CA SER A 18 7.84 -15.04 -1.30
C SER A 18 9.34 -15.36 -1.38
N ALA A 19 9.96 -15.20 -2.56
CA ALA A 19 11.38 -15.47 -2.78
C ALA A 19 12.31 -14.43 -2.13
N LEU A 20 11.86 -13.20 -1.93
CA LEU A 20 12.69 -12.11 -1.37
C LEU A 20 12.49 -11.90 0.14
N ALA A 21 11.36 -12.31 0.68
CA ALA A 21 10.98 -12.10 2.08
C ALA A 21 11.89 -12.77 3.14
N GLY A 22 13.01 -13.26 2.79
CA GLY A 22 13.97 -13.85 3.71
C GLY A 22 15.40 -13.85 3.18
N SER A 23 15.70 -13.01 2.20
CA SER A 23 17.05 -12.86 1.68
C SER A 23 17.79 -11.73 2.40
N ASP A 24 19.12 -11.82 2.45
CA ASP A 24 19.98 -10.75 2.97
C ASP A 24 19.85 -9.42 2.18
N ILE A 25 19.14 -9.44 1.05
CA ILE A 25 18.83 -8.25 0.23
C ILE A 25 17.62 -7.46 0.75
N ALA A 26 16.74 -8.06 1.55
CA ALA A 26 15.57 -7.37 2.10
C ALA A 26 15.89 -6.01 2.76
N PRO A 27 16.99 -5.86 3.56
CA PRO A 27 17.38 -4.56 4.10
C PRO A 27 17.80 -3.55 3.04
N THR A 28 18.45 -4.01 1.95
CA THR A 28 18.86 -3.15 0.83
C THR A 28 17.65 -2.73 0.00
N LEU A 29 16.76 -3.66 -0.28
CA LEU A 29 15.49 -3.37 -0.91
C LEU A 29 14.70 -2.35 -0.09
N LYS A 30 14.62 -2.54 1.23
CA LYS A 30 13.98 -1.58 2.15
C LYS A 30 14.52 -0.16 2.05
N LYS A 31 15.82 -0.02 1.92
CA LYS A 31 16.45 1.29 1.83
C LYS A 31 16.06 2.06 0.56
N ASN A 32 15.76 1.35 -0.52
CA ASN A 32 15.53 1.93 -1.84
C ASN A 32 14.03 1.98 -2.24
N ALA A 33 13.12 1.59 -1.34
CA ALA A 33 11.69 1.71 -1.59
C ALA A 33 11.18 3.14 -1.38
N LEU A 34 10.21 3.56 -2.19
CA LEU A 34 9.59 4.89 -2.13
C LEU A 34 8.83 5.19 -0.82
N GLY A 35 8.88 4.34 0.18
CA GLY A 35 8.13 4.46 1.44
C GLY A 35 8.60 5.54 2.43
N GLY A 36 9.62 6.37 2.10
CA GLY A 36 10.19 7.34 3.06
C GLY A 36 9.29 8.52 3.44
N LYS A 37 8.30 8.86 2.61
CA LYS A 37 7.38 10.00 2.85
C LYS A 37 6.12 9.62 3.65
N THR A 38 5.95 8.39 4.07
CA THR A 38 4.83 7.95 4.94
C THR A 38 4.84 8.62 6.32
N THR A 39 5.99 9.18 6.72
CA THR A 39 6.18 9.79 8.04
C THR A 39 5.31 11.04 8.25
N GLU A 40 5.11 11.85 7.22
CA GLU A 40 4.38 13.13 7.33
C GLU A 40 2.87 12.88 7.38
N ARG A 41 2.36 12.01 6.51
CA ARG A 41 0.96 11.56 6.56
C ARG A 41 0.64 10.90 7.91
N GLN A 42 1.56 10.11 8.43
CA GLN A 42 1.40 9.47 9.73
C GLN A 42 1.40 10.48 10.88
N LEU A 43 2.26 11.51 10.81
CA LEU A 43 2.26 12.60 11.79
C LEU A 43 0.96 13.40 11.78
N LEU A 44 0.40 13.70 10.61
CA LEU A 44 -0.91 14.35 10.52
C LEU A 44 -2.04 13.46 11.05
N LYS A 45 -2.00 12.17 10.78
CA LYS A 45 -2.95 11.20 11.32
C LYS A 45 -2.84 11.08 12.86
N GLU A 46 -1.62 11.01 13.39
CA GLU A 46 -1.36 11.05 14.84
C GLU A 46 -1.82 12.37 15.47
N ARG A 47 -1.68 13.47 14.73
CA ARG A 47 -2.15 14.77 15.17
C ARG A 47 -3.68 14.84 15.18
N ALA A 48 -4.35 14.30 14.14
CA ALA A 48 -5.79 14.12 14.15
C ALA A 48 -6.23 13.32 15.37
N ALA A 49 -5.58 12.20 15.67
CA ALA A 49 -5.88 11.36 16.83
C ALA A 49 -5.69 12.07 18.19
N LYS A 50 -4.77 13.05 18.26
CA LYS A 50 -4.46 13.82 19.49
C LYS A 50 -5.22 15.14 19.58
N HIS A 51 -5.94 15.53 18.54
CA HIS A 51 -6.71 16.77 18.52
C HIS A 51 -7.78 16.74 19.61
N GLU A 52 -7.81 17.75 20.49
CA GLU A 52 -8.81 17.86 21.53
C GLU A 52 -10.18 18.16 20.89
N ARG A 53 -11.11 17.23 21.03
CA ARG A 53 -12.45 17.37 20.49
C ARG A 53 -13.17 18.57 21.09
N THR A 54 -13.66 19.43 20.24
CA THR A 54 -14.73 20.34 20.64
C THR A 54 -16.07 19.58 20.63
N ALA A 55 -17.00 19.98 21.48
CA ALA A 55 -18.34 19.35 21.55
C ALA A 55 -19.19 19.57 20.28
N ALA A 56 -18.70 20.37 19.34
CA ALA A 56 -19.34 20.63 18.06
C ALA A 56 -18.94 19.53 17.07
N LYS A 57 -19.92 18.81 16.52
CA LYS A 57 -19.67 17.92 15.38
C LYS A 57 -19.33 18.75 14.15
N SER A 58 -18.35 18.33 13.39
CA SER A 58 -18.07 18.91 12.06
C SER A 58 -19.37 18.95 11.22
N PRO A 59 -19.67 20.04 10.55
CA PRO A 59 -20.77 20.10 9.60
C PRO A 59 -20.49 19.28 8.33
N PHE A 60 -19.23 18.96 8.07
CA PHE A 60 -18.75 18.21 6.92
C PHE A 60 -18.83 16.71 7.14
N LYS A 61 -18.77 15.93 6.04
CA LYS A 61 -18.90 14.48 6.06
C LYS A 61 -17.89 13.85 5.09
N ALA A 62 -17.58 12.58 5.32
CA ALA A 62 -16.71 11.78 4.45
C ALA A 62 -17.14 11.79 2.97
N ALA A 63 -18.43 11.89 2.68
CA ALA A 63 -18.96 11.95 1.32
C ALA A 63 -18.60 13.24 0.55
N GLU A 64 -18.01 14.24 1.20
CA GLU A 64 -17.53 15.47 0.57
C GLU A 64 -16.08 15.37 0.10
N VAL A 65 -15.35 14.33 0.50
CA VAL A 65 -13.99 14.04 0.03
C VAL A 65 -14.05 13.50 -1.39
N ILE A 66 -13.34 14.16 -2.32
CA ILE A 66 -13.27 13.75 -3.72
C ILE A 66 -12.13 12.75 -3.88
N ARG A 67 -12.46 11.48 -4.06
CA ARG A 67 -11.48 10.38 -4.21
C ARG A 67 -11.32 9.89 -5.64
N GLU A 68 -12.32 10.15 -6.49
CA GLU A 68 -12.34 9.74 -7.88
C GLU A 68 -12.87 10.90 -8.75
N VAL A 69 -12.28 11.11 -9.89
CA VAL A 69 -12.68 12.14 -10.85
C VAL A 69 -12.72 11.56 -12.26
N SER A 70 -13.64 12.08 -13.08
CA SER A 70 -13.66 11.84 -14.52
C SER A 70 -12.95 12.99 -15.21
N GLY A 71 -11.78 12.73 -15.78
CA GLY A 71 -11.01 13.76 -16.50
C GLY A 71 -9.73 13.16 -17.07
N THR A 72 -9.11 13.91 -17.99
CA THR A 72 -7.80 13.52 -18.53
C THR A 72 -6.71 14.07 -17.62
N PRO A 73 -5.86 13.22 -17.03
CA PRO A 73 -4.75 13.70 -16.23
C PRO A 73 -3.68 14.33 -17.12
N GLN A 74 -3.15 15.47 -16.68
CA GLN A 74 -1.92 16.04 -17.18
C GLN A 74 -0.91 16.06 -16.04
N TYR A 75 0.32 15.62 -16.31
CA TYR A 75 1.35 15.48 -15.28
C TYR A 75 2.21 16.73 -15.17
N TYR A 76 2.62 17.03 -13.95
CA TYR A 76 3.38 18.23 -13.60
C TYR A 76 4.52 17.90 -12.64
N ILE A 77 5.55 18.71 -12.72
CA ILE A 77 6.51 18.88 -11.62
C ILE A 77 5.99 20.04 -10.76
N LEU A 78 5.90 19.79 -9.47
CA LEU A 78 5.41 20.74 -8.47
C LEU A 78 6.57 21.18 -7.58
N ASP A 79 6.77 22.49 -7.51
CA ASP A 79 7.64 23.13 -6.54
C ASP A 79 6.79 23.88 -5.52
N VAL A 80 7.13 23.77 -4.24
CA VAL A 80 6.38 24.39 -3.15
C VAL A 80 7.29 25.09 -2.14
N ASP A 81 6.80 26.23 -1.64
CA ASP A 81 7.30 26.85 -0.42
C ASP A 81 6.15 26.97 0.58
N GLY A 82 6.42 26.70 1.84
CA GLY A 82 5.37 26.70 2.85
C GLY A 82 5.87 26.75 4.28
N ASN A 83 4.92 26.58 5.19
CA ASN A 83 5.17 26.46 6.62
C ASN A 83 4.59 25.15 7.14
N MET A 84 5.40 24.40 7.86
CA MET A 84 5.00 23.16 8.49
C MET A 84 5.54 23.11 9.93
N TYR A 85 4.63 22.93 10.88
CA TYR A 85 4.94 22.93 12.33
C TYR A 85 5.65 24.19 12.82
N GLY A 86 5.38 25.34 12.17
CA GLY A 86 5.98 26.62 12.50
C GLY A 86 7.35 26.86 11.88
N GLU A 87 7.84 25.95 11.04
CA GLU A 87 9.11 26.09 10.31
C GLU A 87 8.84 26.26 8.81
N ASP A 88 9.51 27.22 8.18
CA ASP A 88 9.43 27.40 6.75
C ASP A 88 10.25 26.32 6.04
N PHE A 89 9.72 25.85 4.91
CA PHE A 89 10.37 24.85 4.08
C PHE A 89 10.21 25.15 2.59
N SER A 90 11.07 24.56 1.78
CA SER A 90 11.01 24.57 0.32
C SER A 90 11.27 23.17 -0.20
N GLU A 91 10.45 22.69 -1.12
CA GLU A 91 10.65 21.40 -1.80
C GLU A 91 10.40 21.56 -3.29
N GLU A 92 11.33 21.04 -4.11
CA GLU A 92 11.30 21.13 -5.57
C GLU A 92 11.25 19.73 -6.20
N GLY A 93 10.69 19.65 -7.42
CA GLY A 93 10.76 18.46 -8.25
C GLY A 93 9.77 17.35 -7.90
N MET A 94 8.70 17.67 -7.16
CA MET A 94 7.66 16.70 -6.85
C MET A 94 6.78 16.42 -8.07
N ALA A 95 6.58 15.16 -8.43
CA ALA A 95 5.66 14.81 -9.50
C ALA A 95 4.23 14.67 -9.00
N THR A 96 3.29 15.26 -9.72
CA THR A 96 1.86 15.18 -9.47
C THR A 96 1.07 15.25 -10.78
N PHE A 97 -0.26 15.29 -10.70
CA PHE A 97 -1.09 15.52 -11.87
C PHE A 97 -2.32 16.36 -11.54
N ILE A 98 -2.86 16.99 -12.57
CA ILE A 98 -4.10 17.73 -12.54
C ILE A 98 -5.03 17.08 -13.55
N ALA A 99 -6.26 16.74 -13.15
CA ALA A 99 -7.27 16.21 -14.06
C ALA A 99 -8.20 17.35 -14.52
N TYR A 100 -8.39 17.46 -15.83
CA TYR A 100 -9.29 18.43 -16.43
C TYR A 100 -10.62 17.75 -16.78
N GLY A 101 -11.68 18.16 -16.10
CA GLY A 101 -13.02 17.64 -16.24
C GLY A 101 -13.89 18.42 -17.24
N GLU A 102 -15.17 18.08 -17.31
CA GLU A 102 -16.17 18.82 -18.07
C GLU A 102 -16.48 20.15 -17.39
N ASN A 103 -17.04 21.12 -18.15
CA ASN A 103 -17.49 22.44 -17.64
C ASN A 103 -16.40 23.27 -16.96
N ASN A 104 -15.15 23.18 -17.43
CA ASN A 104 -13.99 23.88 -16.88
C ASN A 104 -13.63 23.46 -15.45
N GLU A 105 -14.05 22.30 -15.02
CA GLU A 105 -13.63 21.76 -13.72
C GLU A 105 -12.17 21.32 -13.78
N VAL A 106 -11.43 21.67 -12.74
CA VAL A 106 -10.00 21.32 -12.57
C VAL A 106 -9.83 20.64 -11.24
N TYR A 107 -9.16 19.49 -11.24
CA TYR A 107 -8.98 18.67 -10.05
C TYR A 107 -7.49 18.46 -9.79
N PHE A 108 -6.98 19.05 -8.72
CA PHE A 108 -5.59 18.91 -8.27
C PHE A 108 -5.46 17.67 -7.43
N TYR A 109 -4.73 16.67 -7.92
CA TYR A 109 -4.46 15.47 -7.13
C TYR A 109 -3.47 15.79 -6.03
N ASP A 110 -3.83 15.40 -4.80
CA ASP A 110 -3.02 15.53 -3.60
C ASP A 110 -2.37 16.92 -3.48
N ILE A 111 -3.21 17.98 -3.61
CA ILE A 111 -2.76 19.38 -3.59
C ILE A 111 -1.93 19.73 -2.34
N MET A 112 -2.05 18.94 -1.29
CA MET A 112 -1.24 19.01 -0.08
C MET A 112 -0.29 17.79 -0.02
N PRO A 113 0.77 17.74 -0.85
CA PRO A 113 1.58 16.53 -1.04
C PRO A 113 2.25 16.04 0.24
N HIS A 114 2.58 16.91 1.18
CA HIS A 114 3.11 16.54 2.49
C HIS A 114 2.04 15.90 3.41
N ALA A 115 0.76 16.13 3.14
CA ALA A 115 -0.32 15.42 3.82
C ALA A 115 -0.54 14.02 3.22
N GLY A 116 -0.35 13.88 1.91
CA GLY A 116 -0.43 12.60 1.20
C GLY A 116 -1.79 11.92 1.32
N PHE A 117 -2.89 12.67 1.24
CA PHE A 117 -4.25 12.12 1.40
C PHE A 117 -4.68 11.26 0.21
N GLY A 118 -4.09 11.49 -0.98
CA GLY A 118 -4.47 10.81 -2.22
C GLY A 118 -5.88 11.17 -2.68
N THR A 119 -6.28 12.42 -2.46
CA THR A 119 -7.61 12.97 -2.78
C THR A 119 -7.47 14.19 -3.67
N TYR A 120 -8.59 14.70 -4.16
CA TYR A 120 -8.58 15.81 -5.10
C TYR A 120 -9.13 17.08 -4.48
N ALA A 121 -8.47 18.21 -4.79
CA ALA A 121 -9.03 19.53 -4.60
C ALA A 121 -9.63 20.04 -5.92
N LYS A 122 -10.83 20.59 -5.85
CA LYS A 122 -11.57 21.10 -6.99
C LYS A 122 -11.38 22.60 -7.16
N GLY A 123 -11.23 23.01 -8.41
CA GLY A 123 -11.27 24.40 -8.84
C GLY A 123 -12.03 24.54 -10.17
N THR A 124 -12.18 25.77 -10.59
CA THR A 124 -12.83 26.14 -11.86
C THR A 124 -11.91 27.03 -12.68
N LEU A 125 -11.69 26.66 -13.94
CA LEU A 125 -10.91 27.43 -14.91
C LEU A 125 -11.81 28.49 -15.57
N ASP A 126 -11.42 29.76 -15.47
CA ASP A 126 -12.04 30.88 -16.21
C ASP A 126 -10.93 31.67 -16.90
N GLY A 127 -10.86 31.54 -18.23
CA GLY A 127 -9.78 32.13 -19.03
C GLY A 127 -8.42 31.54 -18.66
N GLU A 128 -7.53 32.35 -18.10
CA GLU A 128 -6.17 32.00 -17.70
C GLU A 128 -6.04 31.83 -16.16
N THR A 129 -7.16 31.67 -15.45
CA THR A 129 -7.16 31.55 -13.98
C THR A 129 -7.96 30.34 -13.53
N VAL A 130 -7.36 29.51 -12.67
CA VAL A 130 -8.08 28.47 -11.92
C VAL A 130 -8.32 28.98 -10.51
N THR A 131 -9.59 29.08 -10.10
CA THR A 131 -9.98 29.45 -8.74
C THR A 131 -10.41 28.20 -7.98
N LEU A 132 -9.81 27.96 -6.80
CA LEU A 132 -10.18 26.83 -5.94
C LEU A 132 -11.53 27.07 -5.24
N ASP A 133 -12.33 26.02 -5.14
CA ASP A 133 -13.59 26.00 -4.39
C ASP A 133 -13.30 25.85 -2.88
N LEU A 134 -13.06 26.94 -2.15
CA LEU A 134 -12.71 26.91 -0.72
C LEU A 134 -13.89 27.28 0.20
N PRO A 135 -13.98 26.71 1.43
CA PRO A 135 -13.19 25.58 1.93
C PRO A 135 -13.68 24.23 1.36
N GLN A 136 -12.78 23.25 1.26
CA GLN A 136 -13.17 21.91 0.80
C GLN A 136 -12.50 20.80 1.63
N MET A 137 -13.22 19.68 1.81
CA MET A 137 -12.77 18.53 2.58
C MET A 137 -11.77 17.72 1.77
N LEU A 138 -10.54 17.55 2.28
CA LEU A 138 -9.53 16.69 1.68
C LEU A 138 -9.45 15.31 2.33
N GLU A 139 -9.68 15.21 3.64
CA GLU A 139 -9.72 13.94 4.35
C GLU A 139 -10.73 14.01 5.50
N TYR A 140 -11.43 12.90 5.78
CA TYR A 140 -12.37 12.81 6.87
C TYR A 140 -12.24 11.48 7.59
N TYR A 141 -12.13 11.52 8.89
CA TYR A 141 -12.03 10.36 9.76
C TYR A 141 -13.37 10.15 10.48
N ASP A 142 -14.13 9.17 10.01
CA ASP A 142 -15.43 8.82 10.59
C ASP A 142 -15.33 8.52 12.10
N ASP A 143 -14.25 7.88 12.51
CA ASP A 143 -13.98 7.52 13.91
C ASP A 143 -13.79 8.73 14.81
N TYR A 144 -13.23 9.81 14.28
CA TYR A 144 -13.04 11.04 15.03
C TYR A 144 -14.19 12.03 14.85
N GLY A 145 -15.00 11.87 13.80
CA GLY A 145 -16.11 12.76 13.47
C GLY A 145 -15.68 14.12 12.94
N TYR A 146 -14.45 14.24 12.46
CA TYR A 146 -13.88 15.41 11.80
C TYR A 146 -12.76 15.00 10.83
N GLY A 147 -12.22 15.97 10.10
CA GLY A 147 -11.14 15.75 9.14
C GLY A 147 -10.40 17.04 8.84
N PHE A 148 -9.76 17.09 7.68
CA PHE A 148 -8.96 18.22 7.23
C PHE A 148 -9.66 18.98 6.10
N LEU A 149 -9.84 20.29 6.31
CA LEU A 149 -10.33 21.23 5.29
C LEU A 149 -9.16 22.00 4.68
N LEU A 150 -9.12 22.07 3.38
CA LEU A 150 -8.31 23.03 2.63
C LEU A 150 -8.98 24.38 2.67
N THR A 151 -8.26 25.42 3.07
CA THR A 151 -8.79 26.79 3.13
C THR A 151 -7.70 27.84 2.97
N LEU A 152 -8.13 29.09 2.74
CA LEU A 152 -7.24 30.24 2.81
C LEU A 152 -7.03 30.64 4.27
N LEU A 153 -5.76 30.81 4.65
CA LEU A 153 -5.35 31.23 5.98
C LEU A 153 -4.64 32.57 5.93
N LYS A 154 -4.78 33.37 6.97
CA LYS A 154 -4.05 34.63 7.14
C LYS A 154 -3.28 34.63 8.44
N GLU A 155 -2.04 35.13 8.40
CA GLU A 155 -1.23 35.35 9.60
C GLU A 155 -1.82 36.51 10.43
N GLU A 156 -2.17 36.22 11.68
CA GLU A 156 -2.62 37.20 12.67
C GLU A 156 -1.95 36.93 14.02
N ASN A 157 -1.12 37.88 14.47
CA ASN A 157 -0.44 37.82 15.77
C ASN A 157 0.44 36.59 16.01
N GLY A 158 1.06 36.04 14.97
CA GLY A 158 1.93 34.85 15.04
C GLY A 158 1.18 33.52 14.96
N SER A 159 -0.07 33.52 14.53
CA SER A 159 -0.88 32.35 14.24
C SER A 159 -1.60 32.50 12.91
N TYR A 160 -1.93 31.39 12.27
CA TYR A 160 -2.73 31.39 11.04
C TYR A 160 -4.18 31.11 11.36
N GLU A 161 -5.07 31.99 10.88
CA GLU A 161 -6.51 31.89 11.08
C GLU A 161 -7.23 31.78 9.73
N PRO A 162 -8.31 30.98 9.62
CA PRO A 162 -9.06 30.87 8.38
C PRO A 162 -9.78 32.18 8.03
N VAL A 163 -9.70 32.56 6.77
CA VAL A 163 -10.34 33.77 6.25
C VAL A 163 -11.15 33.48 5.00
N ASP A 164 -12.19 34.29 4.77
CA ASP A 164 -12.92 34.26 3.51
C ASP A 164 -12.03 34.78 2.37
N GLY A 165 -12.00 34.06 1.25
CA GLY A 165 -11.23 34.44 0.09
C GLY A 165 -11.08 33.28 -0.89
N SER A 166 -10.32 33.52 -1.95
CA SER A 166 -9.96 32.54 -2.96
C SER A 166 -8.45 32.32 -2.99
N ALA A 167 -8.04 31.10 -3.31
CA ALA A 167 -6.71 30.82 -3.81
C ALA A 167 -6.85 30.59 -5.32
N GLU A 168 -6.01 31.25 -6.08
CA GLU A 168 -6.06 31.24 -7.55
C GLU A 168 -4.73 30.71 -8.10
N PHE A 169 -4.78 30.09 -9.26
CA PHE A 169 -3.60 29.72 -10.03
C PHE A 169 -3.68 30.42 -11.38
N GLU A 170 -2.68 31.22 -11.69
CA GLU A 170 -2.50 31.81 -13.01
C GLU A 170 -1.93 30.76 -13.97
N VAL A 171 -2.59 30.58 -15.11
CA VAL A 171 -2.19 29.62 -16.16
C VAL A 171 -1.40 30.36 -17.24
N TYR A 172 -0.17 29.94 -17.47
CA TYR A 172 0.72 30.55 -18.46
C TYR A 172 0.65 29.85 -19.82
N ASP A 173 1.17 30.51 -20.86
CA ASP A 173 1.17 30.00 -22.25
C ASP A 173 1.88 28.65 -22.41
N ASP A 174 2.84 28.33 -21.54
CA ASP A 174 3.54 27.05 -21.51
C ASP A 174 2.78 25.95 -20.75
N GLY A 175 1.60 26.27 -20.22
CA GLY A 175 0.79 25.37 -19.43
C GLY A 175 1.16 25.31 -17.95
N SER A 176 2.13 26.09 -17.50
CA SER A 176 2.47 26.20 -16.07
C SER A 176 1.36 26.86 -15.29
N LEU A 177 1.16 26.43 -14.02
CA LEU A 177 0.22 27.07 -13.10
C LEU A 177 1.01 27.62 -11.91
N VAL A 178 0.79 28.89 -11.60
CA VAL A 178 1.45 29.54 -10.47
C VAL A 178 0.39 30.03 -9.48
N MET A 179 0.52 29.59 -8.22
CA MET A 179 -0.39 29.99 -7.16
C MET A 179 -0.28 31.50 -6.89
N ASN A 180 -1.42 32.14 -6.83
CA ASN A 180 -1.57 33.55 -6.49
C ASN A 180 -2.50 33.66 -5.27
N LEU A 181 -1.94 34.07 -4.14
CA LEU A 181 -2.68 34.34 -2.91
C LEU A 181 -2.85 35.85 -2.70
N PRO A 182 -3.89 36.28 -1.96
CA PRO A 182 -4.00 37.67 -1.54
C PRO A 182 -2.76 38.13 -0.75
N GLY A 183 -2.54 39.43 -0.69
CA GLY A 183 -1.46 40.02 0.10
C GLY A 183 -0.24 40.43 -0.72
N GLU A 184 0.65 41.23 -0.09
CA GLU A 184 1.87 41.74 -0.72
C GLU A 184 3.14 41.09 -0.11
N GLU A 185 3.03 40.51 1.08
CA GLU A 185 4.15 39.90 1.81
C GLU A 185 4.10 38.36 1.73
N ILE A 186 5.26 37.75 1.52
CA ILE A 186 5.40 36.29 1.53
C ILE A 186 5.04 35.76 2.92
N GLY A 187 4.14 34.77 2.96
CA GLY A 187 3.68 34.16 4.22
C GLY A 187 2.57 34.93 4.95
N GLU A 188 2.12 36.11 4.43
CA GLU A 188 0.92 36.77 4.96
C GLU A 188 -0.33 35.87 4.83
N TYR A 189 -0.41 35.13 3.73
CA TYR A 189 -1.46 34.14 3.47
C TYR A 189 -0.87 32.77 3.16
N LEU A 190 -1.58 31.73 3.53
CA LEU A 190 -1.32 30.33 3.16
C LEU A 190 -2.57 29.70 2.55
N LEU A 191 -2.38 28.84 1.57
CA LEU A 191 -3.30 27.77 1.25
C LEU A 191 -2.98 26.61 2.20
N GLY A 192 -3.82 26.35 3.19
CA GLY A 192 -3.44 25.44 4.28
C GLY A 192 -4.58 24.57 4.80
N LEU A 193 -4.23 23.70 5.74
CA LEU A 193 -5.14 22.76 6.39
C LEU A 193 -5.62 23.28 7.73
N ILE A 194 -6.91 23.07 8.00
CA ILE A 194 -7.51 23.25 9.32
C ILE A 194 -8.31 22.00 9.72
N PHE A 195 -8.52 21.82 11.03
CA PHE A 195 -9.45 20.82 11.52
C PHE A 195 -10.90 21.27 11.26
N SER A 196 -11.75 20.34 10.82
CA SER A 196 -13.11 20.66 10.36
C SER A 196 -14.13 20.83 11.49
N ASP A 197 -13.78 20.51 12.73
CA ASP A 197 -14.65 20.61 13.91
C ASP A 197 -14.51 21.94 14.66
N ASP A 198 -13.30 22.52 14.72
CA ASP A 198 -13.05 23.76 15.45
C ASP A 198 -12.33 24.84 14.62
N TYR A 199 -12.00 24.52 13.37
CA TYR A 199 -11.33 25.41 12.41
C TYR A 199 -9.93 25.87 12.85
N THR A 200 -9.26 25.14 13.73
CA THR A 200 -7.88 25.43 14.08
C THR A 200 -6.90 25.01 13.01
N TYR A 201 -5.81 25.74 12.86
CA TYR A 201 -4.73 25.45 11.91
C TYR A 201 -4.07 24.11 12.21
N ALA A 202 -3.92 23.26 11.20
CA ALA A 202 -3.31 21.94 11.34
C ALA A 202 -1.79 21.93 11.07
N ASP A 203 -1.14 23.11 11.13
CA ASP A 203 0.29 23.36 10.99
C ASP A 203 0.91 22.86 9.66
N LEU A 204 0.14 22.91 8.57
CA LEU A 204 0.61 22.68 7.21
C LEU A 204 -0.06 23.65 6.25
N GLY A 205 0.71 24.45 5.52
CA GLY A 205 0.23 25.36 4.49
C GLY A 205 1.33 25.83 3.56
N TYR A 206 0.95 26.22 2.35
CA TYR A 206 1.85 26.72 1.31
C TYR A 206 1.56 28.17 0.99
N TYR A 207 2.62 28.97 0.86
CA TYR A 207 2.52 30.34 0.35
C TYR A 207 2.99 30.47 -1.11
N SER A 208 3.61 29.41 -1.67
CA SER A 208 4.00 29.31 -3.08
C SER A 208 3.78 27.89 -3.59
N MET A 209 3.18 27.74 -4.76
CA MET A 209 3.06 26.49 -5.50
C MET A 209 3.22 26.79 -6.98
N VAL A 210 4.13 26.08 -7.64
CA VAL A 210 4.38 26.20 -9.08
C VAL A 210 4.28 24.82 -9.71
N TYR A 211 3.34 24.66 -10.62
CA TYR A 211 3.18 23.45 -11.41
C TYR A 211 3.78 23.68 -12.80
N THR A 212 4.81 22.95 -13.15
CA THR A 212 5.42 22.98 -14.49
C THR A 212 5.03 21.70 -15.24
N PRO A 213 4.45 21.79 -16.47
CA PRO A 213 4.06 20.60 -17.22
C PRO A 213 5.26 19.64 -17.40
N LEU A 214 5.00 18.36 -17.20
CA LEU A 214 5.97 17.31 -17.51
C LEU A 214 5.90 17.00 -19.02
N ASP A 215 7.02 17.05 -19.73
CA ASP A 215 7.11 16.78 -21.17
C ASP A 215 7.00 15.27 -21.53
N GLU A 216 6.42 14.47 -20.67
CA GLU A 216 6.24 13.04 -20.86
C GLU A 216 4.77 12.66 -20.64
N ASP A 217 4.16 12.06 -21.65
CA ASP A 217 2.83 11.48 -21.53
C ASP A 217 2.90 10.11 -20.86
N ALA A 218 2.06 9.89 -19.86
CA ALA A 218 1.93 8.57 -19.28
C ALA A 218 1.31 7.59 -20.27
N THR A 219 1.77 6.36 -20.21
CA THR A 219 1.20 5.27 -21.01
C THR A 219 -0.30 5.12 -20.78
N SER A 220 -1.03 4.84 -21.84
CA SER A 220 -2.48 4.68 -21.80
C SER A 220 -2.97 3.59 -22.76
N ILE A 221 -4.17 3.10 -22.52
CA ILE A 221 -4.82 2.17 -23.45
C ILE A 221 -5.44 2.99 -24.60
N PRO A 222 -5.08 2.73 -25.87
CA PRO A 222 -5.66 3.46 -27.01
C PRO A 222 -7.16 3.22 -27.15
N ASP A 223 -7.86 4.22 -27.69
CA ASP A 223 -9.26 4.10 -28.04
C ASP A 223 -9.51 2.89 -28.95
N GLY A 224 -10.53 2.09 -28.60
CA GLY A 224 -10.93 0.91 -29.35
C GLY A 224 -10.24 -0.39 -28.97
N VAL A 225 -9.25 -0.38 -28.07
CA VAL A 225 -8.73 -1.58 -27.43
C VAL A 225 -9.71 -2.05 -26.36
N THR A 226 -10.15 -3.30 -26.48
CA THR A 226 -11.02 -3.93 -25.48
C THR A 226 -10.18 -4.66 -24.46
N THR A 227 -10.47 -4.46 -23.19
CA THR A 227 -9.81 -5.15 -22.07
C THR A 227 -10.63 -6.34 -21.57
N GLU A 228 -9.95 -7.23 -20.89
CA GLU A 228 -10.52 -8.34 -20.13
C GLU A 228 -9.81 -8.43 -18.78
N THR A 229 -10.55 -8.74 -17.72
CA THR A 229 -10.00 -8.84 -16.38
C THR A 229 -9.16 -10.11 -16.22
N TYR A 230 -7.89 -9.94 -15.94
CA TYR A 230 -6.96 -10.95 -15.46
C TYR A 230 -6.75 -10.74 -13.97
N TYR A 231 -6.16 -11.71 -13.30
CA TYR A 231 -5.76 -11.59 -11.90
C TYR A 231 -4.25 -11.77 -11.78
N PHE A 232 -3.59 -10.75 -11.25
CA PHE A 232 -2.24 -10.91 -10.75
C PHE A 232 -2.28 -11.83 -9.53
N ASN A 233 -1.26 -12.67 -9.39
CA ASN A 233 -1.12 -13.56 -8.25
C ASN A 233 0.35 -13.93 -8.07
N ASP A 234 0.94 -13.53 -6.95
CA ASP A 234 2.31 -13.86 -6.57
C ASP A 234 2.39 -15.04 -5.58
N GLY A 235 1.26 -15.71 -5.34
CA GLY A 235 1.13 -16.80 -4.38
C GLY A 235 0.72 -16.37 -2.96
N ILE A 236 0.65 -15.07 -2.70
CA ILE A 236 0.26 -14.50 -1.40
C ILE A 236 -0.85 -13.46 -1.57
N PHE A 237 -0.66 -12.59 -2.55
CA PHE A 237 -1.56 -11.50 -2.87
C PHE A 237 -2.01 -11.58 -4.32
N GLY A 238 -3.30 -11.40 -4.53
CA GLY A 238 -3.89 -11.35 -5.85
C GLY A 238 -4.92 -10.23 -5.98
N TYR A 239 -4.95 -9.60 -7.16
CA TYR A 239 -5.84 -8.48 -7.48
C TYR A 239 -6.15 -8.42 -8.98
N PRO A 240 -7.25 -7.75 -9.40
CA PRO A 240 -7.61 -7.64 -10.80
C PRO A 240 -6.69 -6.70 -11.57
N VAL A 241 -6.38 -7.06 -12.82
CA VAL A 241 -5.63 -6.29 -13.81
C VAL A 241 -6.39 -6.32 -15.12
N GLU A 242 -6.68 -5.16 -15.71
CA GLU A 242 -7.33 -5.08 -17.02
C GLU A 242 -6.30 -5.26 -18.12
N VAL A 243 -6.41 -6.34 -18.89
CA VAL A 243 -5.47 -6.68 -19.96
C VAL A 243 -6.13 -6.49 -21.32
N GLY A 244 -5.51 -5.67 -22.16
CA GLY A 244 -5.93 -5.43 -23.53
C GLY A 244 -4.84 -5.76 -24.55
N TYR A 245 -5.22 -5.93 -25.80
CA TYR A 245 -4.29 -6.23 -26.88
C TYR A 245 -4.63 -5.45 -28.15
N ASP A 246 -3.61 -4.95 -28.81
CA ASP A 246 -3.69 -4.63 -30.22
C ASP A 246 -2.80 -5.59 -31.07
N SER A 247 -2.41 -5.19 -32.30
CA SER A 247 -1.56 -6.01 -33.17
C SER A 247 -0.11 -6.12 -32.66
N ASN A 248 0.36 -5.13 -31.89
CA ASN A 248 1.77 -4.95 -31.56
C ASN A 248 2.04 -4.85 -30.05
N HIS A 249 0.97 -4.70 -29.23
CA HIS A 249 1.16 -4.44 -27.81
C HIS A 249 0.23 -5.29 -26.94
N VAL A 250 0.64 -5.48 -25.70
CA VAL A 250 -0.21 -5.86 -24.57
C VAL A 250 -0.22 -4.68 -23.59
N TYR A 251 -1.42 -4.36 -23.11
CA TYR A 251 -1.69 -3.29 -22.15
C TYR A 251 -2.14 -3.93 -20.85
N MET A 252 -1.54 -3.55 -19.73
CA MET A 252 -1.82 -4.08 -18.39
C MET A 252 -2.14 -2.92 -17.46
N GLN A 253 -3.43 -2.51 -17.41
CA GLN A 253 -3.90 -1.44 -16.54
C GLN A 253 -4.16 -1.99 -15.14
N GLY A 254 -3.64 -1.30 -14.13
CA GLY A 254 -3.76 -1.71 -12.74
C GLY A 254 -2.77 -2.78 -12.32
N LEU A 255 -1.73 -3.07 -13.13
CA LEU A 255 -0.66 -3.98 -12.74
C LEU A 255 0.10 -3.47 -11.51
N VAL A 256 0.25 -2.16 -11.36
CA VAL A 256 0.82 -1.54 -10.15
C VAL A 256 -0.32 -1.27 -9.18
N TYR A 257 -0.42 -2.05 -8.13
CA TYR A 257 -1.56 -2.05 -7.21
C TYR A 257 -1.87 -0.68 -6.62
N GLU A 258 -0.85 0.06 -6.22
CA GLU A 258 -0.97 1.39 -5.62
C GLU A 258 -1.47 2.45 -6.60
N MET A 259 -1.31 2.19 -7.91
CA MET A 259 -1.64 3.11 -9.00
C MET A 259 -2.78 2.59 -9.89
N GLN A 260 -3.61 1.67 -9.42
CA GLN A 260 -4.56 0.88 -10.22
C GLN A 260 -5.37 1.68 -11.25
N SER A 261 -5.91 2.83 -10.87
CA SER A 261 -6.76 3.63 -11.76
C SER A 261 -6.00 4.47 -12.79
N PHE A 262 -4.68 4.65 -12.65
CA PHE A 262 -3.90 5.60 -13.44
C PHE A 262 -2.83 4.94 -14.30
N CYS A 263 -2.38 3.74 -13.93
CA CYS A 263 -1.18 3.13 -14.47
C CYS A 263 -1.48 2.09 -15.52
N VAL A 264 -0.85 2.23 -16.68
CA VAL A 264 -0.83 1.20 -17.72
C VAL A 264 0.62 0.79 -18.01
N VAL A 265 0.96 -0.46 -17.77
CA VAL A 265 2.23 -1.04 -18.23
C VAL A 265 2.03 -1.62 -19.62
N ILE A 266 2.88 -1.21 -20.57
CA ILE A 266 2.81 -1.68 -21.97
C ILE A 266 3.94 -2.67 -22.23
N GLY A 267 3.66 -3.71 -23.00
CA GLY A 267 4.65 -4.62 -23.56
C GLY A 267 4.57 -4.68 -25.07
N ASP A 268 5.70 -4.49 -25.75
CA ASP A 268 5.84 -4.68 -27.20
C ASP A 268 5.69 -6.14 -27.54
N LEU A 269 4.62 -6.50 -28.23
CA LEU A 269 4.24 -7.88 -28.51
C LEU A 269 4.79 -8.37 -29.84
N ASN A 270 5.62 -9.40 -29.79
CA ASN A 270 6.16 -10.10 -30.96
C ASN A 270 5.77 -11.60 -30.87
N GLY A 271 4.72 -11.98 -31.58
CA GLY A 271 4.17 -13.34 -31.50
C GLY A 271 3.55 -13.63 -30.12
N SER A 272 4.18 -14.51 -29.35
CA SER A 272 3.78 -14.88 -28.00
C SER A 272 4.71 -14.31 -26.91
N VAL A 273 5.59 -13.40 -27.25
CA VAL A 273 6.49 -12.75 -26.27
C VAL A 273 6.23 -11.26 -26.28
N ALA A 274 6.02 -10.70 -25.10
CA ALA A 274 5.95 -9.27 -24.89
C ALA A 274 7.23 -8.78 -24.21
N THR A 275 7.77 -7.65 -24.69
CA THR A 275 8.94 -7.01 -24.10
C THR A 275 8.51 -5.68 -23.47
N ILE A 276 8.74 -5.49 -22.19
CA ILE A 276 8.42 -4.23 -21.52
C ILE A 276 9.55 -3.24 -21.77
N PRO A 277 9.27 -2.10 -22.45
CA PRO A 277 10.24 -1.04 -22.61
C PRO A 277 10.73 -0.53 -21.27
N GLN A 278 11.97 -0.08 -21.21
CA GLN A 278 12.52 0.59 -20.03
C GLN A 278 12.34 2.10 -20.17
N ASP A 279 12.30 2.78 -19.03
CA ASP A 279 12.12 4.23 -18.95
C ASP A 279 10.79 4.74 -19.51
N GLU A 280 9.80 3.85 -19.64
CA GLU A 280 8.43 4.27 -19.96
C GLU A 280 7.80 4.95 -18.75
N PHE A 281 7.34 6.18 -18.95
CA PHE A 281 6.62 6.93 -17.94
C PHE A 281 5.20 6.38 -17.80
N ILE A 282 4.84 5.91 -16.62
CA ILE A 282 3.54 5.29 -16.35
C ILE A 282 2.67 6.11 -15.39
N GLY A 283 3.15 7.26 -14.93
CA GLY A 283 2.41 8.17 -14.07
C GLY A 283 3.22 8.74 -12.92
N ALA A 284 2.55 9.31 -11.93
CA ALA A 284 3.15 9.86 -10.74
C ALA A 284 2.57 9.20 -9.48
N TYR A 285 3.40 8.95 -8.48
CA TYR A 285 2.99 8.41 -7.19
C TYR A 285 3.93 8.88 -6.07
N ALA A 286 3.37 9.21 -4.91
CA ALA A 286 4.12 9.69 -3.74
C ALA A 286 5.14 10.79 -4.08
N SER A 287 4.74 11.73 -4.93
CA SER A 287 5.54 12.85 -5.45
C SER A 287 6.73 12.46 -6.33
N TYR A 288 6.76 11.23 -6.87
CA TYR A 288 7.79 10.80 -7.82
C TYR A 288 7.20 10.52 -9.20
N PRO A 289 7.91 10.87 -10.30
CA PRO A 289 7.59 10.36 -11.62
C PRO A 289 7.96 8.87 -11.67
N ILE A 290 7.03 8.03 -12.12
CA ILE A 290 7.13 6.57 -12.04
C ILE A 290 7.41 5.98 -13.42
N TYR A 291 8.41 5.11 -13.49
CA TYR A 291 8.89 4.48 -14.71
C TYR A 291 9.00 2.97 -14.59
N THR A 292 8.88 2.29 -15.72
CA THR A 292 9.24 0.88 -15.85
C THR A 292 10.76 0.72 -15.94
N LYS A 293 11.32 -0.21 -15.22
CA LYS A 293 12.73 -0.58 -15.24
C LYS A 293 12.90 -2.09 -15.22
N ALA A 294 14.06 -2.55 -15.61
CA ALA A 294 14.48 -3.93 -15.46
C ALA A 294 15.56 -4.04 -14.37
N ALA A 295 15.44 -5.03 -13.51
CA ALA A 295 16.39 -5.25 -12.44
C ALA A 295 16.76 -6.72 -12.28
N VAL A 296 17.99 -6.96 -11.80
CA VAL A 296 18.50 -8.28 -11.45
C VAL A 296 19.03 -8.26 -10.02
N ILE A 297 19.00 -9.42 -9.38
CA ILE A 297 19.59 -9.60 -8.06
C ILE A 297 20.99 -10.20 -8.25
N SER A 298 22.00 -9.50 -7.77
CA SER A 298 23.40 -9.95 -7.79
C SER A 298 23.96 -9.99 -6.36
N GLY A 299 24.09 -11.18 -5.82
CA GLY A 299 24.41 -11.37 -4.39
C GLY A 299 23.28 -10.84 -3.51
N ALA A 300 23.59 -9.86 -2.65
CA ALA A 300 22.61 -9.20 -1.79
C ALA A 300 22.10 -7.86 -2.35
N ASN A 301 22.43 -7.51 -3.59
CA ASN A 301 22.10 -6.21 -4.16
C ASN A 301 21.09 -6.33 -5.32
N LEU A 302 20.13 -5.42 -5.34
CA LEU A 302 19.30 -5.14 -6.49
C LEU A 302 20.08 -4.21 -7.42
N MET A 303 20.12 -4.50 -8.72
CA MET A 303 20.84 -3.73 -9.72
C MET A 303 19.97 -3.53 -10.97
N LEU A 304 19.95 -2.32 -11.51
CA LEU A 304 19.37 -2.08 -12.83
C LEU A 304 20.16 -2.82 -13.92
N THR A 305 19.47 -3.21 -14.98
CA THR A 305 20.06 -3.89 -16.14
C THR A 305 19.46 -3.35 -17.41
N ASP A 306 20.28 -3.30 -18.48
CA ASP A 306 19.81 -2.91 -19.84
C ASP A 306 19.06 -4.07 -20.54
N THR A 307 19.07 -5.27 -19.98
CA THR A 307 18.29 -6.38 -20.52
C THR A 307 16.81 -6.11 -20.25
N PRO A 308 15.95 -6.05 -21.28
CA PRO A 308 14.54 -5.75 -21.07
C PRO A 308 13.80 -6.90 -20.40
N VAL A 309 12.75 -6.57 -19.68
CA VAL A 309 11.80 -7.55 -19.12
C VAL A 309 11.05 -8.23 -20.27
N SER A 310 10.97 -9.56 -20.24
CA SER A 310 10.26 -10.35 -21.25
C SER A 310 9.19 -11.22 -20.59
N LEU A 311 8.00 -11.22 -21.20
CA LEU A 311 6.84 -11.96 -20.75
C LEU A 311 6.36 -12.92 -21.82
N ASP A 312 6.06 -14.16 -21.47
CA ASP A 312 5.35 -15.11 -22.32
C ASP A 312 3.85 -14.84 -22.26
N VAL A 313 3.22 -14.65 -23.42
CA VAL A 313 1.82 -14.30 -23.58
C VAL A 313 1.07 -15.44 -24.27
N ASP A 314 0.33 -16.21 -23.52
CA ASP A 314 -0.56 -17.24 -24.05
C ASP A 314 -1.99 -16.70 -24.14
N LYS A 315 -2.34 -16.11 -25.28
CA LYS A 315 -3.68 -15.55 -25.54
C LYS A 315 -4.76 -16.62 -25.56
N ALA A 316 -4.44 -17.87 -25.88
CA ALA A 316 -5.40 -18.95 -25.98
C ALA A 316 -5.84 -19.44 -24.60
N ASN A 317 -4.91 -19.54 -23.66
CA ASN A 317 -5.16 -19.93 -22.28
C ASN A 317 -5.32 -18.73 -21.36
N LYS A 318 -5.16 -17.51 -21.90
CA LYS A 318 -5.27 -16.24 -21.17
C LYS A 318 -4.32 -16.19 -19.96
N VAL A 319 -3.04 -16.40 -20.23
CA VAL A 319 -1.97 -16.40 -19.23
C VAL A 319 -0.82 -15.51 -19.71
N ILE A 320 -0.27 -14.71 -18.82
CA ILE A 320 0.96 -13.94 -19.01
C ILE A 320 1.89 -14.24 -17.84
N THR A 321 3.12 -14.64 -18.14
CA THR A 321 4.14 -14.94 -17.12
C THR A 321 5.51 -14.43 -17.58
N TYR A 322 6.48 -14.38 -16.68
CA TYR A 322 7.86 -14.14 -17.09
C TYR A 322 8.34 -15.20 -18.09
N SER A 323 9.06 -14.75 -19.12
CA SER A 323 9.86 -15.66 -19.96
C SER A 323 11.08 -16.16 -19.19
N ASP A 324 11.61 -17.30 -19.59
CA ASP A 324 12.81 -17.91 -18.98
C ASP A 324 13.98 -16.91 -18.95
N ASN A 325 14.58 -16.73 -17.78
CA ASN A 325 15.71 -15.81 -17.52
C ASN A 325 15.42 -14.32 -17.76
N SER A 326 14.15 -13.91 -17.80
CA SER A 326 13.80 -12.49 -17.79
C SER A 326 14.32 -11.82 -16.51
N PRO A 327 14.82 -10.57 -16.58
CA PRO A 327 14.99 -9.77 -15.38
C PRO A 327 13.62 -9.45 -14.74
N TYR A 328 13.65 -9.00 -13.50
CA TYR A 328 12.45 -8.56 -12.79
C TYR A 328 11.96 -7.22 -13.34
N LEU A 329 10.64 -7.05 -13.44
CA LEU A 329 10.01 -5.76 -13.64
C LEU A 329 10.11 -4.96 -12.34
N LEU A 330 10.71 -3.80 -12.43
CA LEU A 330 10.82 -2.82 -11.35
C LEU A 330 9.99 -1.60 -11.73
N ILE A 331 9.15 -1.15 -10.83
CA ILE A 331 8.42 0.11 -10.93
C ILE A 331 9.16 1.11 -10.06
N ASN A 332 9.73 2.14 -10.69
CA ASN A 332 10.76 2.98 -10.06
C ASN A 332 10.40 4.46 -10.11
N GLY A 333 10.70 5.17 -9.04
CA GLY A 333 10.62 6.63 -8.97
C GLY A 333 11.88 7.25 -9.58
N GLY A 334 11.74 7.84 -10.77
CA GLY A 334 12.86 8.38 -11.54
C GLY A 334 13.60 7.35 -12.40
N LYS A 335 14.53 7.84 -13.21
CA LYS A 335 15.23 7.01 -14.23
C LYS A 335 16.62 6.55 -13.80
N GLU A 336 17.31 7.29 -12.94
CA GLU A 336 18.75 7.14 -12.72
C GLU A 336 19.10 6.21 -11.56
N GLU A 337 18.41 6.36 -10.44
CA GLU A 337 18.70 5.64 -9.20
C GLU A 337 17.59 4.64 -8.86
N ILE A 338 17.94 3.59 -8.12
CA ILE A 338 16.94 2.66 -7.60
C ILE A 338 16.21 3.33 -6.43
N ASN A 339 14.97 3.73 -6.72
CA ASN A 339 14.00 4.26 -5.78
C ASN A 339 12.64 3.65 -6.14
N TYR A 340 12.42 2.39 -5.79
CA TYR A 340 11.32 1.62 -6.34
C TYR A 340 10.04 1.71 -5.51
N LEU A 341 8.91 1.72 -6.22
CA LEU A 341 7.58 1.54 -5.65
C LEU A 341 7.32 0.04 -5.41
N THR A 342 7.53 -0.77 -6.44
CA THR A 342 7.38 -2.23 -6.32
C THR A 342 8.35 -2.98 -7.24
N ILE A 343 8.64 -4.22 -6.90
CA ILE A 343 9.38 -5.17 -7.72
C ILE A 343 8.55 -6.45 -7.89
N PHE A 344 8.29 -6.82 -9.12
CA PHE A 344 7.62 -8.07 -9.44
C PHE A 344 8.65 -9.19 -9.52
N SER A 345 8.85 -9.91 -8.42
CA SER A 345 9.76 -11.06 -8.38
C SER A 345 9.17 -12.32 -9.01
N ASP A 346 7.85 -12.40 -9.02
CA ASP A 346 7.06 -13.37 -9.78
C ASP A 346 5.88 -12.61 -10.41
N LEU A 347 5.74 -12.70 -11.72
CA LEU A 347 4.65 -12.06 -12.45
C LEU A 347 3.84 -13.14 -13.15
N SER A 348 2.63 -13.34 -12.64
CA SER A 348 1.65 -14.25 -13.23
C SER A 348 0.30 -13.55 -13.30
N LEU A 349 -0.20 -13.38 -14.52
CA LEU A 349 -1.54 -12.87 -14.80
C LEU A 349 -2.34 -13.97 -15.48
N LYS A 350 -3.54 -14.28 -14.99
CA LYS A 350 -4.46 -15.24 -15.61
C LYS A 350 -5.91 -14.84 -15.38
N THR A 351 -6.79 -15.22 -16.28
CA THR A 351 -8.22 -15.08 -16.03
C THR A 351 -8.68 -16.10 -14.98
N GLN A 352 -9.68 -15.73 -14.20
CA GLN A 352 -10.26 -16.59 -13.18
C GLN A 352 -11.79 -16.45 -13.20
N ASP A 353 -12.49 -17.55 -13.46
CA ASP A 353 -13.96 -17.57 -13.57
C ASP A 353 -14.64 -17.88 -12.23
N THR A 354 -13.92 -18.49 -11.30
CA THR A 354 -14.45 -18.91 -10.00
C THR A 354 -13.52 -18.51 -8.86
N PHE A 355 -14.10 -17.91 -7.84
CA PHE A 355 -13.39 -17.47 -6.64
C PHE A 355 -13.71 -18.44 -5.51
N THR A 356 -13.08 -19.59 -5.53
CA THR A 356 -13.30 -20.66 -4.55
C THR A 356 -11.98 -21.26 -4.12
N GLY A 357 -11.97 -21.91 -2.97
CA GLY A 357 -10.80 -22.62 -2.47
C GLY A 357 -10.70 -22.56 -0.95
N ILE A 358 -9.68 -23.23 -0.44
CA ILE A 358 -9.31 -23.17 0.97
C ILE A 358 -8.27 -22.04 1.10
N PRO A 359 -8.49 -21.05 1.96
CA PRO A 359 -7.52 -19.96 2.12
C PRO A 359 -6.18 -20.49 2.63
N MET A 360 -5.10 -19.90 2.16
CA MET A 360 -3.76 -20.18 2.68
C MET A 360 -3.68 -19.87 4.18
N ASN A 361 -2.78 -20.56 4.86
CA ASN A 361 -2.52 -20.27 6.26
C ASN A 361 -1.92 -18.87 6.44
N PRO A 362 -2.34 -18.12 7.45
CA PRO A 362 -1.64 -16.93 7.88
C PRO A 362 -0.18 -17.24 8.23
N PHE A 363 0.69 -16.23 8.13
CA PHE A 363 2.11 -16.38 8.45
C PHE A 363 2.72 -15.06 8.93
N TYR A 364 4.03 -15.01 9.19
CA TYR A 364 4.73 -13.86 9.77
C TYR A 364 4.08 -13.32 11.05
N LEU A 365 3.78 -14.25 11.97
CA LEU A 365 3.23 -13.89 13.26
C LEU A 365 4.31 -13.22 14.12
N GLU A 366 4.05 -12.01 14.56
CA GLU A 366 4.89 -11.25 15.48
C GLU A 366 4.03 -10.65 16.60
N PHE A 367 4.54 -10.70 17.81
CA PHE A 367 3.90 -10.15 18.98
C PHE A 367 4.90 -9.28 19.74
N THR A 368 4.51 -8.03 20.05
CA THR A 368 5.39 -7.08 20.74
C THR A 368 4.63 -6.33 21.85
N ASP A 369 5.36 -5.94 22.89
CA ASP A 369 4.93 -5.08 23.97
C ASP A 369 5.41 -3.63 23.81
N ASP A 370 5.99 -3.29 22.68
CA ASP A 370 6.55 -1.95 22.41
C ASP A 370 5.51 -0.82 22.58
N TYR A 371 4.24 -1.13 22.37
CA TYR A 371 3.13 -0.17 22.51
C TYR A 371 2.45 -0.19 23.89
N LEU A 372 2.80 -1.14 24.77
CA LEU A 372 2.13 -1.32 26.05
C LEU A 372 2.30 -0.12 26.98
N ASP A 373 3.50 0.43 27.09
CA ASP A 373 3.81 1.55 27.97
C ASP A 373 3.18 2.87 27.51
N TYR A 374 2.89 3.03 26.22
CA TYR A 374 2.40 4.28 25.66
C TYR A 374 0.90 4.24 25.30
N TYR A 375 0.45 3.15 24.71
CA TYR A 375 -0.93 3.00 24.23
C TYR A 375 -1.75 1.97 25.05
N GLY A 376 -1.11 1.18 25.91
CA GLY A 376 -1.77 0.23 26.80
C GLY A 376 -2.19 -1.08 26.13
N TYR A 377 -1.67 -1.41 24.94
CA TYR A 377 -1.97 -2.67 24.25
C TYR A 377 -0.72 -3.40 23.77
N TYR A 378 -0.85 -4.70 23.56
CA TYR A 378 0.12 -5.51 22.84
C TYR A 378 -0.20 -5.52 21.35
N SER A 379 0.80 -5.37 20.50
CA SER A 379 0.62 -5.47 19.05
C SER A 379 0.79 -6.91 18.59
N PHE A 380 -0.19 -7.43 17.85
CA PHE A 380 -0.14 -8.71 17.17
C PHE A 380 -0.21 -8.49 15.66
N MET A 381 0.92 -8.70 14.99
CA MET A 381 1.09 -8.54 13.56
C MET A 381 1.12 -9.89 12.85
N PHE A 382 0.49 -9.98 11.69
CA PHE A 382 0.43 -11.20 10.87
C PHE A 382 0.06 -10.88 9.41
N THR A 383 0.42 -11.81 8.51
CA THR A 383 0.03 -11.75 7.10
C THR A 383 -1.12 -12.72 6.83
N VAL A 384 -2.18 -12.24 6.19
CA VAL A 384 -3.34 -13.03 5.74
C VAL A 384 -3.36 -13.03 4.21
N PRO A 385 -2.92 -14.11 3.53
CA PRO A 385 -3.01 -14.17 2.08
C PRO A 385 -4.45 -14.14 1.59
N ASN A 386 -4.70 -13.45 0.48
CA ASN A 386 -5.98 -13.54 -0.23
C ASN A 386 -5.92 -14.53 -1.41
N VAL A 387 -5.14 -15.57 -1.25
CA VAL A 387 -4.95 -16.66 -2.22
C VAL A 387 -5.29 -17.99 -1.55
N SER A 388 -5.90 -18.90 -2.30
CA SER A 388 -6.18 -20.25 -1.83
C SER A 388 -4.98 -21.17 -1.98
N ILE A 389 -4.98 -22.31 -1.28
CA ILE A 389 -3.94 -23.34 -1.41
C ILE A 389 -3.90 -23.96 -2.84
N GLU A 390 -4.98 -23.81 -3.60
CA GLU A 390 -5.07 -24.23 -5.00
C GLU A 390 -4.52 -23.16 -5.97
N GLY A 391 -4.12 -21.99 -5.44
CA GLY A 391 -3.59 -20.88 -6.21
C GLY A 391 -4.65 -20.00 -6.89
N ASN A 392 -5.88 -19.99 -6.38
CA ASN A 392 -6.92 -19.06 -6.83
C ASN A 392 -6.91 -17.81 -5.98
N VAL A 393 -7.14 -16.65 -6.60
CA VAL A 393 -7.40 -15.40 -5.88
C VAL A 393 -8.73 -15.49 -5.16
N LEU A 394 -8.80 -15.10 -3.91
CA LEU A 394 -9.98 -15.02 -3.09
C LEU A 394 -10.46 -13.57 -2.99
N LEU A 395 -11.76 -13.35 -3.02
CA LEU A 395 -12.33 -12.01 -2.94
C LEU A 395 -12.23 -11.46 -1.53
N SER A 396 -11.59 -10.32 -1.35
CA SER A 396 -11.40 -9.66 -0.05
C SER A 396 -12.72 -9.47 0.72
N LYS A 397 -13.80 -9.10 0.04
CA LYS A 397 -15.13 -8.91 0.66
C LYS A 397 -15.74 -10.16 1.31
N ASP A 398 -15.28 -11.34 0.91
CA ASP A 398 -15.73 -12.64 1.39
C ASP A 398 -14.67 -13.32 2.29
N LEU A 399 -13.57 -12.61 2.58
CA LEU A 399 -12.45 -13.08 3.38
C LEU A 399 -12.49 -12.45 4.78
N TYR A 400 -12.19 -13.26 5.80
CA TYR A 400 -12.20 -12.87 7.21
C TYR A 400 -11.03 -13.53 7.92
N TYR A 401 -10.70 -13.04 9.12
CA TYR A 401 -9.78 -13.72 10.02
C TYR A 401 -10.34 -13.79 11.45
N LYS A 402 -9.91 -14.81 12.18
CA LYS A 402 -10.21 -15.02 13.62
C LYS A 402 -8.92 -14.92 14.40
N ILE A 403 -8.99 -14.34 15.59
CA ILE A 403 -7.90 -14.27 16.54
C ILE A 403 -8.15 -15.27 17.68
N TYR A 404 -7.09 -15.90 18.13
CA TYR A 404 -7.10 -16.82 19.26
C TYR A 404 -6.10 -16.34 20.30
N VAL A 405 -6.50 -16.36 21.57
CA VAL A 405 -5.66 -16.01 22.73
C VAL A 405 -5.64 -17.20 23.67
N ASP A 406 -4.46 -17.70 24.00
CA ASP A 406 -4.24 -18.89 24.84
C ASP A 406 -5.07 -20.12 24.41
N GLY A 407 -5.28 -20.26 23.10
CA GLY A 407 -6.02 -21.35 22.46
C GLY A 407 -7.53 -21.13 22.37
N ASP A 408 -8.08 -20.12 23.01
CA ASP A 408 -9.50 -19.79 22.96
C ASP A 408 -9.78 -18.77 21.85
N LEU A 409 -10.90 -18.96 21.13
CA LEU A 409 -11.36 -18.00 20.13
C LEU A 409 -11.72 -16.68 20.81
N PHE A 410 -11.06 -15.61 20.36
CA PHE A 410 -11.27 -14.29 20.91
C PHE A 410 -12.50 -13.62 20.31
N GLU A 411 -13.36 -13.09 21.16
CA GLU A 411 -14.54 -12.31 20.75
C GLU A 411 -14.30 -10.83 21.09
N PHE A 412 -14.35 -9.99 20.08
CA PHE A 412 -14.28 -8.55 20.25
C PHE A 412 -15.65 -8.05 20.69
N GLU A 413 -15.74 -7.47 21.85
CA GLU A 413 -16.96 -6.83 22.36
C GLU A 413 -17.04 -5.38 21.86
N GLU A 414 -18.24 -4.83 21.79
CA GLU A 414 -18.51 -3.49 21.24
C GLU A 414 -17.73 -2.37 21.97
N ASP A 415 -17.39 -2.60 23.25
CA ASP A 415 -16.62 -1.70 24.11
C ASP A 415 -15.17 -2.17 24.37
N TYR A 416 -14.74 -3.24 23.73
CA TYR A 416 -13.44 -3.87 23.97
C TYR A 416 -12.26 -2.89 23.84
N MET A 417 -12.33 -2.02 22.85
CA MET A 417 -11.24 -1.12 22.47
C MET A 417 -11.49 0.33 22.85
N THR A 418 -12.13 0.61 24.00
CA THR A 418 -12.51 1.96 24.44
C THR A 418 -13.78 2.56 23.80
N GLY A 419 -14.77 1.72 23.42
CA GLY A 419 -16.15 2.18 23.17
C GLY A 419 -16.36 2.87 21.82
N GLU A 420 -17.29 3.71 21.71
CA GLU A 420 -18.00 4.39 20.62
C GLU A 420 -17.34 4.53 19.22
N TYR A 421 -16.04 4.20 19.04
CA TYR A 421 -15.27 4.56 17.85
C TYR A 421 -14.93 3.41 16.91
N TYR A 422 -15.10 2.16 17.32
CA TYR A 422 -14.41 1.08 16.63
C TYR A 422 -15.27 0.18 15.76
N GLY A 423 -16.57 0.27 15.87
CA GLY A 423 -17.53 -0.26 14.91
C GLY A 423 -17.50 -1.76 14.63
N PHE A 424 -16.67 -2.53 15.35
CA PHE A 424 -16.58 -3.96 15.19
C PHE A 424 -16.86 -4.71 16.50
N SER A 425 -17.73 -5.72 16.40
CA SER A 425 -17.95 -6.70 17.46
C SER A 425 -18.10 -8.10 16.83
N GLY A 426 -17.63 -9.10 17.55
CA GLY A 426 -17.73 -10.50 17.11
C GLY A 426 -16.37 -11.20 17.03
N THR A 427 -16.35 -12.35 16.36
CA THR A 427 -15.16 -13.23 16.29
C THR A 427 -14.50 -13.28 14.91
N GLU A 428 -15.14 -12.75 13.88
CA GLU A 428 -14.68 -12.85 12.49
C GLU A 428 -14.45 -11.45 11.93
N VAL A 429 -13.21 -11.00 11.98
CA VAL A 429 -12.82 -9.67 11.50
C VAL A 429 -12.81 -9.67 9.98
N PRO A 430 -13.53 -8.75 9.30
CA PRO A 430 -13.46 -8.64 7.84
C PRO A 430 -12.02 -8.35 7.40
N PHE A 431 -11.61 -8.95 6.28
CA PHE A 431 -10.25 -8.84 5.77
C PHE A 431 -9.78 -7.38 5.58
N ASP A 432 -10.67 -6.52 5.04
CA ASP A 432 -10.36 -5.12 4.76
C ASP A 432 -10.72 -4.18 5.93
N PHE A 433 -11.02 -4.73 7.13
CA PHE A 433 -11.38 -3.90 8.26
C PHE A 433 -10.14 -3.22 8.88
N THR A 434 -10.23 -1.92 9.06
CA THR A 434 -9.28 -1.11 9.82
C THR A 434 -10.03 0.04 10.49
N ASN A 435 -9.62 0.41 11.69
CA ASN A 435 -10.10 1.60 12.38
C ASN A 435 -8.97 2.59 12.68
N GLY A 436 -7.74 2.24 12.28
CA GLY A 436 -6.56 3.08 12.46
C GLY A 436 -6.08 3.25 13.90
N ASN A 437 -6.62 2.46 14.86
CA ASN A 437 -6.23 2.51 16.26
C ASN A 437 -5.85 1.15 16.83
N ASP A 438 -6.66 0.14 16.59
CA ASP A 438 -6.46 -1.21 17.14
C ASP A 438 -6.46 -2.27 16.06
N PHE A 439 -6.95 -1.89 14.88
CA PHE A 439 -6.90 -2.70 13.67
C PHE A 439 -6.21 -1.88 12.59
N TYR A 440 -5.02 -2.31 12.20
CA TYR A 440 -4.23 -1.64 11.15
C TYR A 440 -4.02 -2.55 9.94
N MET A 441 -3.96 -1.91 8.78
CA MET A 441 -3.53 -2.51 7.52
C MET A 441 -2.22 -1.85 7.10
N TRP A 442 -1.11 -2.58 7.21
CA TRP A 442 0.21 -2.09 6.81
C TRP A 442 0.53 -2.37 5.34
N GLY A 443 -0.34 -3.12 4.70
CA GLY A 443 -0.25 -3.52 3.30
C GLY A 443 -1.52 -4.26 2.89
N PRO A 444 -1.61 -4.74 1.65
CA PRO A 444 -2.80 -5.40 1.14
C PRO A 444 -3.12 -6.71 1.90
N VAL A 445 -2.12 -7.34 2.51
CA VAL A 445 -2.25 -8.62 3.23
C VAL A 445 -1.73 -8.57 4.67
N ASP A 446 -1.03 -7.51 5.07
CA ASP A 446 -0.45 -7.41 6.41
C ASP A 446 -1.42 -6.70 7.36
N ARG A 447 -1.64 -7.32 8.50
CA ARG A 447 -2.60 -6.89 9.53
C ARG A 447 -1.91 -6.74 10.87
N GLU A 448 -2.40 -5.81 11.66
CA GLU A 448 -2.06 -5.66 13.07
C GLU A 448 -3.34 -5.53 13.88
N VAL A 449 -3.35 -6.19 15.04
CA VAL A 449 -4.44 -6.11 16.01
C VAL A 449 -3.87 -5.77 17.38
N GLY A 450 -4.39 -4.71 17.99
CA GLY A 450 -4.11 -4.34 19.38
C GLY A 450 -4.84 -5.27 20.35
N LEU A 451 -4.11 -5.86 21.30
CA LEU A 451 -4.65 -6.75 22.33
C LEU A 451 -4.45 -6.13 23.71
N TYR A 452 -5.56 -5.82 24.41
CA TYR A 452 -5.58 -5.21 25.74
C TYR A 452 -5.74 -6.25 26.85
N ILE A 453 -4.91 -7.30 26.81
CA ILE A 453 -5.01 -8.44 27.72
C ILE A 453 -3.63 -8.72 28.28
N ASP A 454 -3.52 -8.79 29.62
CA ASP A 454 -2.28 -9.14 30.29
C ASP A 454 -2.10 -10.67 30.40
N GLY A 455 -0.85 -11.10 30.40
CA GLY A 455 -0.46 -12.48 30.70
C GLY A 455 -0.72 -13.48 29.59
N ILE A 456 -0.77 -13.02 28.34
CA ILE A 456 -0.92 -13.84 27.13
C ILE A 456 0.31 -14.76 26.99
N THR A 457 0.07 -16.04 26.73
CA THR A 457 1.11 -17.04 26.47
C THR A 457 1.19 -17.40 25.00
N THR A 458 0.04 -17.48 24.33
CA THR A 458 -0.03 -17.79 22.90
C THR A 458 -1.04 -16.89 22.19
N VAL A 459 -0.71 -16.50 20.96
CA VAL A 459 -1.64 -15.82 20.04
C VAL A 459 -1.74 -16.60 18.75
N GLY A 460 -2.94 -16.71 18.22
CA GLY A 460 -3.19 -17.44 16.98
C GLY A 460 -4.08 -16.69 16.03
N VAL A 461 -3.99 -17.03 14.75
CA VAL A 461 -4.82 -16.46 13.68
C VAL A 461 -5.25 -17.56 12.71
N GLN A 462 -6.48 -17.44 12.20
CA GLN A 462 -7.07 -18.34 11.22
C GLN A 462 -7.79 -17.53 10.15
N THR A 463 -7.59 -17.86 8.88
CA THR A 463 -8.30 -17.24 7.76
C THR A 463 -9.59 -18.00 7.46
N ILE A 464 -10.68 -17.26 7.23
CA ILE A 464 -12.00 -17.78 6.89
C ILE A 464 -12.41 -17.22 5.53
N TYR A 465 -12.88 -18.06 4.63
CA TYR A 465 -13.42 -17.64 3.36
C TYR A 465 -14.84 -18.12 3.18
N LYS A 466 -15.76 -17.22 2.82
CA LYS A 466 -17.20 -17.48 2.69
C LYS A 466 -17.64 -17.27 1.25
N TYR A 467 -17.93 -18.35 0.55
CA TYR A 467 -18.36 -18.30 -0.84
C TYR A 467 -19.75 -18.91 -0.99
N GLY A 468 -20.76 -18.07 -1.19
CA GLY A 468 -22.16 -18.52 -1.16
C GLY A 468 -22.50 -19.20 0.18
N ASP A 469 -22.94 -20.46 0.11
CA ASP A 469 -23.24 -21.26 1.31
C ASP A 469 -22.04 -22.08 1.81
N VAL A 470 -20.88 -21.95 1.18
CA VAL A 470 -19.67 -22.69 1.54
C VAL A 470 -18.76 -21.83 2.39
N VAL A 471 -18.32 -22.39 3.52
CA VAL A 471 -17.29 -21.79 4.38
C VAL A 471 -16.08 -22.68 4.39
N THR A 472 -14.92 -22.13 4.07
CA THR A 472 -13.63 -22.81 4.15
C THR A 472 -12.71 -22.06 5.10
N GLU A 473 -11.84 -22.80 5.79
CA GLU A 473 -10.97 -22.24 6.83
C GLU A 473 -9.54 -22.75 6.63
N SER A 474 -8.58 -21.87 6.84
CA SER A 474 -7.16 -22.24 6.97
C SER A 474 -6.91 -23.06 8.24
N ALA A 475 -5.71 -23.57 8.43
CA ALA A 475 -5.28 -23.97 9.77
C ALA A 475 -5.22 -22.75 10.71
N ILE A 476 -5.37 -22.97 12.01
CA ILE A 476 -5.02 -22.00 13.04
C ILE A 476 -3.50 -22.01 13.15
N VAL A 477 -2.88 -20.86 12.90
CA VAL A 477 -1.44 -20.68 13.09
C VAL A 477 -1.22 -19.94 14.40
N THR A 478 -0.51 -20.58 15.32
CA THR A 478 -0.34 -20.08 16.70
C THR A 478 1.13 -19.83 16.99
N LEU A 479 1.42 -18.63 17.50
CA LEU A 479 2.71 -18.21 18.02
C LEU A 479 2.76 -18.39 19.54
N ASN A 480 3.75 -19.11 20.07
CA ASN A 480 4.09 -19.06 21.48
C ASN A 480 5.00 -17.86 21.73
N ILE A 481 4.53 -16.91 22.56
CA ILE A 481 5.19 -15.62 22.77
C ILE A 481 6.55 -15.77 23.47
N GLU A 482 6.68 -16.72 24.42
CA GLU A 482 7.92 -16.90 25.16
C GLU A 482 9.01 -17.59 24.33
N THR A 483 8.63 -18.61 23.54
CA THR A 483 9.59 -19.44 22.81
C THR A 483 9.79 -18.99 21.36
N GLY A 484 8.85 -18.23 20.79
CA GLY A 484 8.80 -17.89 19.38
C GLY A 484 8.46 -19.07 18.47
N ASP A 485 8.00 -20.20 19.05
CA ASP A 485 7.58 -21.36 18.28
C ASP A 485 6.23 -21.11 17.61
N VAL A 486 6.12 -21.47 16.33
CA VAL A 486 4.88 -21.40 15.56
C VAL A 486 4.37 -22.82 15.31
N THR A 487 3.07 -23.04 15.56
CA THR A 487 2.38 -24.31 15.33
C THR A 487 1.15 -24.09 14.43
N GLU A 488 0.73 -25.14 13.71
CA GLU A 488 -0.44 -25.13 12.86
C GLU A 488 -1.39 -26.26 13.26
N GLU A 489 -2.69 -25.97 13.39
CA GLU A 489 -3.68 -26.95 13.81
C GLU A 489 -5.03 -26.73 13.08
N GLY A 490 -5.67 -27.81 12.66
CA GLY A 490 -7.04 -27.78 12.07
C GLY A 490 -7.08 -27.32 10.62
N GLY A 491 -8.19 -26.66 10.25
CA GLY A 491 -8.49 -26.13 8.92
C GLY A 491 -9.28 -27.07 8.00
N SER A 492 -9.96 -26.49 6.99
CA SER A 492 -10.76 -27.24 5.99
C SER A 492 -9.90 -28.21 5.15
N GLY A 493 -8.59 -27.92 5.01
CA GLY A 493 -7.62 -28.77 4.35
C GLY A 493 -7.14 -29.96 5.21
N ALA A 494 -7.39 -29.94 6.53
CA ALA A 494 -6.93 -30.98 7.44
C ALA A 494 -7.52 -32.36 7.12
N GLY A 495 -8.69 -32.41 6.49
CA GLY A 495 -9.32 -33.66 6.04
C GLY A 495 -8.68 -34.25 4.78
N VAL A 496 -7.95 -33.45 4.01
CA VAL A 496 -7.21 -33.86 2.80
C VAL A 496 -5.74 -34.12 3.14
N ASN A 497 -5.19 -33.39 4.12
CA ASN A 497 -3.83 -33.52 4.63
C ASN A 497 -3.70 -34.48 5.82
N SER A 498 -4.73 -35.20 6.22
CA SER A 498 -4.51 -36.49 6.89
C SER A 498 -4.01 -37.55 5.89
N ILE A 499 -3.08 -37.18 5.02
CA ILE A 499 -2.03 -38.11 4.65
C ILE A 499 -1.46 -38.48 5.98
N ALA A 500 -1.70 -39.74 6.39
CA ALA A 500 -1.16 -40.33 7.58
C ALA A 500 0.23 -39.76 7.77
N THR A 501 0.49 -39.13 8.90
CA THR A 501 1.77 -38.52 9.26
C THR A 501 2.85 -39.54 9.02
N ALA A 502 3.36 -39.57 7.80
CA ALA A 502 4.48 -40.42 7.48
C ALA A 502 5.61 -39.83 8.30
N ASP A 503 6.12 -40.61 9.27
CA ASP A 503 7.16 -40.16 10.16
C ASP A 503 8.34 -39.61 9.37
N VAL A 504 8.87 -38.46 9.81
CA VAL A 504 10.08 -37.90 9.22
C VAL A 504 11.25 -38.86 9.52
N VAL A 505 11.72 -39.54 8.48
CA VAL A 505 12.82 -40.49 8.60
C VAL A 505 14.20 -39.84 8.48
N SER A 506 14.29 -38.68 7.85
CA SER A 506 15.53 -37.90 7.82
C SER A 506 15.30 -36.42 7.55
N ASN A 507 16.14 -35.58 8.13
CA ASN A 507 16.24 -34.15 7.84
C ASN A 507 17.62 -33.84 7.27
N VAL A 508 17.64 -33.10 6.17
CA VAL A 508 18.87 -32.55 5.60
C VAL A 508 18.70 -31.04 5.49
N TYR A 509 19.68 -30.31 5.96
CA TYR A 509 19.67 -28.86 5.92
C TYR A 509 20.64 -28.34 4.88
N TYR A 510 20.27 -27.25 4.21
CA TYR A 510 21.11 -26.56 3.25
C TYR A 510 21.13 -25.06 3.62
N ASN A 511 22.27 -24.41 3.45
CA ASN A 511 22.33 -22.97 3.49
C ASN A 511 21.71 -22.37 2.20
N LEU A 512 21.56 -21.07 2.15
CA LEU A 512 20.96 -20.38 0.98
C LEU A 512 21.78 -20.53 -0.31
N ASN A 513 23.05 -20.92 -0.20
CA ASN A 513 23.92 -21.25 -1.35
C ASN A 513 23.79 -22.72 -1.82
N GLY A 514 22.81 -23.45 -1.27
CA GLY A 514 22.58 -24.86 -1.64
C GLY A 514 23.58 -25.84 -1.04
N GLN A 515 24.48 -25.41 -0.18
CA GLN A 515 25.45 -26.28 0.47
C GLN A 515 24.83 -26.98 1.67
N ARG A 516 25.05 -28.30 1.79
CA ARG A 516 24.54 -29.07 2.90
C ARG A 516 25.21 -28.65 4.22
N VAL A 517 24.39 -28.47 5.27
CA VAL A 517 24.82 -28.09 6.62
C VAL A 517 24.45 -29.24 7.59
N ASN A 518 25.43 -29.82 8.27
CA ASN A 518 25.19 -30.98 9.15
C ASN A 518 24.62 -30.57 10.51
N ASN A 519 25.00 -29.42 11.02
CA ASN A 519 24.47 -28.87 12.27
C ASN A 519 24.12 -27.38 12.02
N PRO A 520 22.88 -27.09 11.62
CA PRO A 520 22.46 -25.72 11.45
C PRO A 520 22.38 -25.06 12.83
N ASP A 521 23.24 -24.07 13.07
CA ASP A 521 23.29 -23.33 14.33
C ASP A 521 22.40 -22.09 14.22
N LYS A 522 22.89 -20.94 14.01
CA LYS A 522 22.13 -19.70 13.88
C LYS A 522 22.06 -19.27 12.42
N GLY A 523 20.86 -18.91 11.93
CA GLY A 523 20.68 -18.45 10.55
C GLY A 523 19.49 -19.07 9.83
N ILE A 524 19.42 -18.86 8.51
CA ILE A 524 18.35 -19.33 7.64
C ILE A 524 18.83 -20.55 6.86
N PHE A 525 18.02 -21.60 6.86
CA PHE A 525 18.33 -22.87 6.21
C PHE A 525 17.14 -23.40 5.41
N ILE A 526 17.41 -24.13 4.35
CA ILE A 526 16.44 -24.97 3.65
C ILE A 526 16.48 -26.35 4.29
N LYS A 527 15.40 -26.77 4.92
CA LYS A 527 15.23 -28.11 5.47
C LYS A 527 14.53 -28.99 4.44
N LYS A 528 15.14 -30.09 4.04
CA LYS A 528 14.49 -31.20 3.32
C LYS A 528 14.22 -32.34 4.28
N ALA A 529 12.95 -32.57 4.58
CA ALA A 529 12.48 -33.69 5.37
C ALA A 529 12.06 -34.83 4.43
N THR A 530 12.63 -36.01 4.56
CA THR A 530 12.16 -37.22 3.88
C THR A 530 11.21 -37.97 4.80
N LEU A 531 10.01 -38.23 4.31
CA LEU A 531 8.98 -38.98 5.04
C LEU A 531 9.16 -40.51 4.85
N SER A 532 8.55 -41.28 5.72
CA SER A 532 8.57 -42.77 5.66
C SER A 532 7.90 -43.35 4.41
N ASN A 533 7.04 -42.55 3.73
CA ASN A 533 6.43 -42.90 2.45
C ASN A 533 7.32 -42.53 1.24
N GLY A 534 8.52 -41.98 1.47
CA GLY A 534 9.47 -41.54 0.45
C GLY A 534 9.23 -40.14 -0.11
N GLU A 535 8.22 -39.44 0.34
CA GLU A 535 7.93 -38.03 -0.03
C GLU A 535 9.00 -37.11 0.59
N ILE A 536 9.31 -36.01 -0.12
CA ILE A 536 10.29 -35.02 0.36
C ILE A 536 9.56 -33.68 0.54
N ILE A 537 9.49 -33.23 1.78
CA ILE A 537 9.00 -31.89 2.12
C ILE A 537 10.19 -30.94 2.23
N THR A 538 10.10 -29.81 1.53
CA THR A 538 11.13 -28.78 1.61
C THR A 538 10.55 -27.57 2.35
N THR A 539 11.20 -27.18 3.44
CA THR A 539 10.78 -26.06 4.30
C THR A 539 11.93 -25.12 4.56
N LYS A 540 11.68 -23.84 4.61
CA LYS A 540 12.64 -22.84 5.08
C LYS A 540 12.56 -22.79 6.61
N VAL A 541 13.68 -22.86 7.28
CA VAL A 541 13.75 -22.80 8.75
C VAL A 541 14.71 -21.71 9.18
N ILE A 542 14.30 -20.93 10.17
CA ILE A 542 15.12 -19.89 10.80
C ILE A 542 15.54 -20.44 12.16
N ARG A 543 16.84 -20.42 12.44
CA ARG A 543 17.37 -20.73 13.76
C ARG A 543 18.02 -19.48 14.36
N ARG A 544 17.62 -19.10 15.56
CA ARG A 544 18.09 -17.91 16.30
C ARG A 544 19.25 -18.24 17.24
#